data_e862c947411680a8f66acf2a22fdb9d1
#
_entry.id   e862c947411680a8f66acf2a22fdb9d1
#
_cell.length_a   1.000
_cell.length_b   1.000
_cell.length_c   1.000
_cell.angle_alpha   90.00
_cell.angle_beta   90.00
_cell.angle_gamma   90.00
#
_symmetry.space_group_name_H-M   'P 1'
#
loop_
_entity.id
_entity.type
_entity.pdbx_description
1 polymer ?
#
loop_
_entity_poly.entity_id
_entity_poly.type
_entity_poly.pdbx_seq_one_letter_code
_entity_poly.pdbx_strand_id
1 'polypeptide(L)'
;MDVIEKFGNRVSSQALKDPEKARRLLLAGYRLQEKKLQFLPDRELPSSGQYVARVVMKNIIQSLSEPENAAMVSIFVPGELVMAAGLTPYSVEAMSCFMAGTKCEQTFLRKTEEEGFPETMCSYHRVFLGAALTGILPKPNCMIYTNLACDGNMMTFPYLKDKFECPGFYIDVPYEKNRESVLYVADQLRKLKRFLEETTDRRISEETVRSAVDNSRKAAANYKKQLALRCAHDPVTSLTNELYALFMCHLMAGSETAVTYTEKLLRDVRMSPRGDGLSVIWMHIMPFLQEPVKDIFNYSKKMHIRACDFIADGFQEMHAEDPYEAMAEKMIYCIYNGSVKQRIEEAERLARITESDGAVLFAHWGCKGTIGASSLIKQSLEKTGLPTMILDGDGCNPANTSDGQVSTRLQAFVEMLEKGKEEKHA
;
A
#
# COMPACT_ATOMS: atom_id res chain seq x y z
N MET A 1 29.05 0.89 -8.32
CA MET A 1 28.06 1.62 -7.47
C MET A 1 27.08 2.32 -8.40
N ASP A 2 25.83 1.93 -8.34
CA ASP A 2 24.72 2.49 -9.12
C ASP A 2 24.53 3.99 -8.82
N VAL A 3 23.95 4.74 -9.77
CA VAL A 3 23.66 6.18 -9.61
C VAL A 3 22.70 6.42 -8.44
N ILE A 4 21.70 5.56 -8.26
CA ILE A 4 20.74 5.65 -7.15
C ILE A 4 21.46 5.43 -5.81
N GLU A 5 22.36 4.46 -5.74
CA GLU A 5 23.14 4.18 -4.54
C GLU A 5 24.05 5.36 -4.13
N LYS A 6 24.74 5.98 -5.10
CA LYS A 6 25.53 7.20 -4.86
C LYS A 6 24.64 8.35 -4.35
N PHE A 7 23.46 8.48 -4.93
CA PHE A 7 22.50 9.49 -4.50
C PHE A 7 22.00 9.21 -3.08
N GLY A 8 21.59 7.98 -2.78
CA GLY A 8 21.13 7.56 -1.46
C GLY A 8 22.20 7.77 -0.37
N ASN A 9 23.46 7.41 -0.65
CA ASN A 9 24.58 7.65 0.26
C ASN A 9 24.79 9.15 0.56
N ARG A 10 24.58 10.02 -0.44
CA ARG A 10 24.66 11.46 -0.23
C ARG A 10 23.50 11.99 0.61
N VAL A 11 22.30 11.53 0.37
CA VAL A 11 21.11 11.86 1.21
C VAL A 11 21.36 11.40 2.65
N SER A 12 21.77 10.16 2.85
CA SER A 12 22.11 9.56 4.14
C SER A 12 23.13 10.39 4.95
N SER A 13 24.23 10.75 4.30
CA SER A 13 25.28 11.56 4.92
C SER A 13 24.78 12.96 5.31
N GLN A 14 23.89 13.55 4.54
CA GLN A 14 23.32 14.87 4.87
C GLN A 14 22.22 14.77 5.92
N ALA A 15 21.41 13.70 5.94
CA ALA A 15 20.32 13.53 6.90
C ALA A 15 20.78 13.63 8.36
N LEU A 16 22.00 13.17 8.66
CA LEU A 16 22.60 13.24 9.99
C LEU A 16 23.28 14.57 10.32
N LYS A 17 23.56 15.42 9.32
CA LYS A 17 24.31 16.69 9.48
C LYS A 17 23.44 17.92 9.28
N ASP A 18 22.61 17.87 8.25
CA ASP A 18 21.74 18.97 7.80
C ASP A 18 20.50 18.35 7.15
N PRO A 19 19.49 18.00 7.97
CA PRO A 19 18.28 17.31 7.48
C PRO A 19 17.49 18.14 6.47
N GLU A 20 17.51 19.46 6.54
CA GLU A 20 16.85 20.31 5.55
C GLU A 20 17.54 20.21 4.19
N LYS A 21 18.86 20.19 4.17
CA LYS A 21 19.62 19.99 2.94
C LYS A 21 19.38 18.60 2.37
N ALA A 22 19.29 17.56 3.22
CA ALA A 22 18.95 16.21 2.81
C ALA A 22 17.56 16.15 2.18
N ARG A 23 16.56 16.81 2.79
CA ARG A 23 15.19 16.93 2.23
C ARG A 23 15.20 17.64 0.88
N ARG A 24 15.94 18.75 0.74
CA ARG A 24 16.08 19.44 -0.56
C ARG A 24 16.70 18.54 -1.64
N LEU A 25 17.69 17.71 -1.27
CA LEU A 25 18.27 16.72 -2.19
C LEU A 25 17.25 15.67 -2.61
N LEU A 26 16.52 15.08 -1.66
CA LEU A 26 15.44 14.13 -1.96
C LEU A 26 14.42 14.74 -2.92
N LEU A 27 13.93 15.93 -2.62
CA LEU A 27 12.96 16.64 -3.47
C LEU A 27 13.51 16.91 -4.88
N ALA A 28 14.79 17.27 -5.00
CA ALA A 28 15.41 17.45 -6.31
C ALA A 28 15.45 16.13 -7.11
N GLY A 29 15.81 15.01 -6.46
CA GLY A 29 15.79 13.68 -7.08
C GLY A 29 14.37 13.24 -7.48
N TYR A 30 13.40 13.41 -6.61
CA TYR A 30 12.00 13.05 -6.89
C TYR A 30 11.39 13.92 -8.00
N ARG A 31 11.68 15.22 -8.04
CA ARG A 31 11.25 16.09 -9.14
C ARG A 31 11.89 15.70 -10.48
N LEU A 32 13.16 15.29 -10.47
CA LEU A 32 13.81 14.74 -11.67
C LEU A 32 13.13 13.46 -12.14
N GLN A 33 12.82 12.54 -11.21
CA GLN A 33 12.10 11.31 -11.52
C GLN A 33 10.66 11.60 -12.01
N GLU A 34 9.97 12.56 -11.44
CA GLU A 34 8.64 12.98 -11.91
C GLU A 34 8.69 13.47 -13.35
N LYS A 35 9.67 14.32 -13.69
CA LYS A 35 9.89 14.77 -15.07
C LYS A 35 10.23 13.59 -16.00
N LYS A 36 11.05 12.63 -15.55
CA LYS A 36 11.33 11.43 -16.33
C LYS A 36 10.04 10.64 -16.62
N LEU A 37 9.21 10.41 -15.59
CA LEU A 37 7.91 9.75 -15.76
C LEU A 37 6.96 10.51 -16.70
N GLN A 38 7.09 11.83 -16.77
CA GLN A 38 6.27 12.67 -17.64
C GLN A 38 6.71 12.64 -19.11
N PHE A 39 8.02 12.78 -19.37
CA PHE A 39 8.55 12.97 -20.71
C PHE A 39 9.16 11.70 -21.33
N LEU A 40 9.54 10.75 -20.48
CA LEU A 40 10.13 9.47 -20.86
C LEU A 40 9.41 8.33 -20.12
N PRO A 41 8.08 8.17 -20.31
CA PRO A 41 7.33 7.14 -19.63
C PRO A 41 7.83 5.75 -20.05
N ASP A 42 7.70 4.80 -19.14
CA ASP A 42 7.98 3.41 -19.43
C ASP A 42 6.93 2.88 -20.43
N ARG A 43 7.36 2.57 -21.64
CA ARG A 43 6.47 2.14 -22.73
C ARG A 43 6.00 0.70 -22.60
N GLU A 44 6.63 -0.10 -21.76
CA GLU A 44 6.19 -1.47 -21.46
C GLU A 44 4.96 -1.48 -20.54
N LEU A 45 4.82 -0.43 -19.70
CA LEU A 45 3.69 -0.30 -18.81
C LEU A 45 2.45 0.26 -19.53
N PRO A 46 1.27 -0.28 -19.22
CA PRO A 46 0.01 0.27 -19.71
C PRO A 46 -0.27 1.69 -19.16
N SER A 47 -1.27 2.35 -19.73
CA SER A 47 -1.55 3.76 -19.40
C SER A 47 -1.91 4.00 -17.94
N SER A 48 -2.56 3.04 -17.28
CA SER A 48 -2.85 3.07 -15.85
C SER A 48 -1.56 3.03 -15.00
N GLY A 49 -0.62 2.17 -15.37
CA GLY A 49 0.68 2.05 -14.68
C GLY A 49 1.52 3.33 -14.80
N GLN A 50 1.59 3.91 -16.00
CA GLN A 50 2.27 5.20 -16.20
C GLN A 50 1.58 6.33 -15.43
N TYR A 51 0.25 6.34 -15.40
CA TYR A 51 -0.54 7.36 -14.70
C TYR A 51 -0.31 7.28 -13.19
N VAL A 52 -0.45 6.10 -12.58
CA VAL A 52 -0.31 5.94 -11.13
C VAL A 52 1.09 6.28 -10.64
N ALA A 53 2.14 5.91 -11.38
CA ALA A 53 3.51 6.25 -11.04
C ALA A 53 3.73 7.78 -10.93
N ARG A 54 3.16 8.54 -11.85
CA ARG A 54 3.22 10.01 -11.82
C ARG A 54 2.44 10.61 -10.66
N VAL A 55 1.23 10.10 -10.40
CA VAL A 55 0.37 10.57 -9.31
C VAL A 55 1.06 10.36 -7.97
N VAL A 56 1.56 9.16 -7.71
CA VAL A 56 2.23 8.83 -6.44
C VAL A 56 3.49 9.68 -6.26
N MET A 57 4.30 9.84 -7.30
CA MET A 57 5.48 10.70 -7.25
C MET A 57 5.14 12.15 -6.91
N LYS A 58 4.10 12.71 -7.55
CA LYS A 58 3.62 14.07 -7.24
C LYS A 58 3.14 14.21 -5.80
N ASN A 59 2.38 13.24 -5.31
CA ASN A 59 1.88 13.24 -3.94
C ASN A 59 3.04 13.25 -2.92
N ILE A 60 4.06 12.41 -3.10
CA ILE A 60 5.23 12.37 -2.21
C ILE A 60 6.03 13.69 -2.27
N ILE A 61 6.21 14.26 -3.46
CA ILE A 61 6.85 15.57 -3.59
C ILE A 61 6.06 16.63 -2.82
N GLN A 62 4.75 16.66 -2.98
CA GLN A 62 3.87 17.63 -2.35
C GLN A 62 3.88 17.46 -0.82
N SER A 63 3.79 16.24 -0.30
CA SER A 63 3.85 15.96 1.14
C SER A 63 5.13 16.49 1.81
N LEU A 64 6.26 16.44 1.09
CA LEU A 64 7.55 16.90 1.61
C LEU A 64 7.82 18.39 1.39
N SER A 65 7.22 18.99 0.34
CA SER A 65 7.45 20.41 -0.01
C SER A 65 6.43 21.36 0.60
N GLU A 66 5.24 20.85 0.93
CA GLU A 66 4.10 21.62 1.48
C GLU A 66 3.53 20.91 2.72
N PRO A 67 4.35 20.73 3.77
CA PRO A 67 3.95 19.94 4.94
C PRO A 67 2.77 20.51 5.71
N GLU A 68 2.55 21.83 5.63
CA GLU A 68 1.39 22.52 6.20
C GLU A 68 0.06 22.12 5.53
N ASN A 69 0.12 21.57 4.33
CA ASN A 69 -1.01 21.01 3.58
C ASN A 69 -0.97 19.47 3.55
N ALA A 70 -0.13 18.83 4.34
CA ALA A 70 0.00 17.38 4.36
C ALA A 70 -0.58 16.76 5.65
N ALA A 71 -1.21 15.60 5.51
CA ALA A 71 -1.65 14.77 6.62
C ALA A 71 -0.84 13.46 6.66
N MET A 72 -0.23 13.16 7.82
CA MET A 72 0.35 11.86 8.08
C MET A 72 -0.75 10.89 8.50
N VAL A 73 -0.93 9.82 7.75
CA VAL A 73 -2.05 8.89 8.00
C VAL A 73 -1.55 7.44 8.11
N SER A 74 -2.22 6.63 8.93
CA SER A 74 -2.09 5.17 8.80
C SER A 74 -2.89 4.70 7.58
N ILE A 75 -2.44 3.62 6.93
CA ILE A 75 -2.93 3.22 5.60
C ILE A 75 -4.45 2.94 5.53
N PHE A 76 -5.07 2.56 6.63
CA PHE A 76 -6.51 2.28 6.70
C PHE A 76 -7.39 3.48 7.14
N VAL A 77 -6.82 4.66 7.26
CA VAL A 77 -7.61 5.88 7.49
C VAL A 77 -8.43 6.20 6.24
N PRO A 78 -9.71 6.58 6.35
CA PRO A 78 -10.52 6.95 5.19
C PRO A 78 -9.91 8.14 4.43
N GLY A 79 -9.31 7.85 3.28
CA GLY A 79 -8.74 8.85 2.38
C GLY A 79 -9.76 9.89 1.94
N GLU A 80 -11.03 9.49 1.87
CA GLU A 80 -12.17 10.32 1.50
C GLU A 80 -12.26 11.60 2.33
N LEU A 81 -12.09 11.52 3.65
CA LEU A 81 -12.13 12.69 4.53
C LEU A 81 -10.88 13.55 4.41
N VAL A 82 -9.71 12.93 4.26
CA VAL A 82 -8.44 13.64 4.06
C VAL A 82 -8.45 14.43 2.76
N MET A 83 -8.95 13.79 1.68
CA MET A 83 -9.10 14.45 0.38
C MET A 83 -10.16 15.56 0.41
N ALA A 84 -11.28 15.35 1.10
CA ALA A 84 -12.32 16.36 1.30
C ALA A 84 -11.81 17.60 2.06
N ALA A 85 -10.84 17.42 2.95
CA ALA A 85 -10.16 18.52 3.65
C ALA A 85 -9.13 19.27 2.77
N GLY A 86 -8.86 18.80 1.56
CA GLY A 86 -7.84 19.36 0.68
C GLY A 86 -6.41 19.13 1.17
N LEU A 87 -6.20 18.10 1.98
CA LEU A 87 -4.88 17.69 2.47
C LEU A 87 -4.25 16.65 1.56
N THR A 88 -2.93 16.66 1.48
CA THR A 88 -2.13 15.66 0.79
C THR A 88 -1.79 14.52 1.78
N PRO A 89 -2.39 13.32 1.64
CA PRO A 89 -2.08 12.21 2.53
C PRO A 89 -0.74 11.58 2.23
N TYR A 90 -0.02 11.15 3.26
CA TYR A 90 1.09 10.22 3.13
C TYR A 90 1.12 9.24 4.30
N SER A 91 1.51 8.00 4.04
CA SER A 91 1.59 6.96 5.06
C SER A 91 3.02 6.60 5.43
N VAL A 92 3.15 5.94 6.57
CA VAL A 92 4.41 5.35 7.05
C VAL A 92 5.00 4.45 5.98
N GLU A 93 4.20 3.56 5.42
CA GLU A 93 4.62 2.55 4.45
C GLU A 93 5.06 3.18 3.13
N ALA A 94 4.25 4.12 2.61
CA ALA A 94 4.57 4.80 1.35
C ALA A 94 5.89 5.58 1.45
N MET A 95 6.05 6.38 2.49
CA MET A 95 7.26 7.17 2.68
C MET A 95 8.50 6.27 2.86
N SER A 96 8.38 5.19 3.62
CA SER A 96 9.47 4.22 3.81
C SER A 96 9.85 3.51 2.51
N CYS A 97 8.88 3.18 1.64
CA CYS A 97 9.17 2.66 0.31
C CYS A 97 10.00 3.64 -0.52
N PHE A 98 9.68 4.94 -0.47
CA PHE A 98 10.45 5.97 -1.20
C PHE A 98 11.86 6.13 -0.64
N MET A 99 12.05 6.06 0.69
CA MET A 99 13.37 6.08 1.32
C MET A 99 14.20 4.84 0.94
N ALA A 100 13.59 3.65 0.98
CA ALA A 100 14.25 2.40 0.61
C ALA A 100 14.53 2.33 -0.91
N GLY A 101 13.61 2.78 -1.76
CA GLY A 101 13.85 2.92 -3.20
C GLY A 101 14.96 3.92 -3.55
N THR A 102 15.23 4.87 -2.66
CA THR A 102 16.37 5.81 -2.76
C THR A 102 17.66 5.23 -2.18
N LYS A 103 17.63 4.02 -1.59
CA LYS A 103 18.76 3.35 -0.91
C LYS A 103 19.37 4.17 0.25
N CYS A 104 18.53 4.81 1.05
CA CYS A 104 18.94 5.54 2.26
C CYS A 104 18.33 4.97 3.55
N GLU A 105 17.60 3.87 3.48
CA GLU A 105 16.89 3.23 4.60
C GLU A 105 17.81 2.79 5.73
N GLN A 106 19.03 2.33 5.44
CA GLN A 106 19.97 1.84 6.45
C GLN A 106 20.35 2.91 7.48
N THR A 107 20.43 4.17 7.07
CA THR A 107 20.72 5.30 7.96
C THR A 107 19.57 5.52 8.95
N PHE A 108 18.35 5.39 8.48
CA PHE A 108 17.17 5.59 9.31
C PHE A 108 16.92 4.40 10.24
N LEU A 109 17.17 3.17 9.79
CA LEU A 109 17.11 1.97 10.62
C LEU A 109 18.05 2.09 11.81
N ARG A 110 19.33 2.44 11.57
CA ARG A 110 20.32 2.65 12.65
C ARG A 110 19.89 3.77 13.59
N LYS A 111 19.39 4.90 13.05
CA LYS A 111 18.92 6.01 13.90
C LYS A 111 17.78 5.57 14.83
N THR A 112 16.89 4.71 14.37
CA THR A 112 15.80 4.18 15.18
C THR A 112 16.31 3.24 16.28
N GLU A 113 17.32 2.42 15.99
CA GLU A 113 17.98 1.53 16.96
C GLU A 113 18.74 2.33 18.04
N GLU A 114 19.46 3.38 17.65
CA GLU A 114 20.13 4.30 18.58
C GLU A 114 19.17 4.96 19.58
N GLU A 115 17.90 5.16 19.17
CA GLU A 115 16.84 5.71 20.01
C GLU A 115 16.13 4.62 20.86
N GLY A 116 16.59 3.36 20.79
CA GLY A 116 16.11 2.26 21.61
C GLY A 116 14.93 1.47 21.05
N PHE A 117 14.53 1.67 19.81
CA PHE A 117 13.49 0.86 19.19
C PHE A 117 14.05 -0.50 18.76
N PRO A 118 13.31 -1.62 18.99
CA PRO A 118 13.84 -2.95 18.74
C PRO A 118 13.90 -3.28 17.24
N GLU A 119 14.89 -4.08 16.86
CA GLU A 119 15.05 -4.57 15.47
C GLU A 119 13.88 -5.46 15.00
N THR A 120 13.17 -6.08 15.93
CA THR A 120 11.97 -6.91 15.64
C THR A 120 10.74 -6.12 15.25
N MET A 121 10.77 -4.79 15.38
CA MET A 121 9.73 -3.93 14.88
C MET A 121 9.73 -3.89 13.35
N CYS A 122 8.55 -3.77 12.74
CA CYS A 122 8.39 -3.64 11.29
C CYS A 122 9.32 -2.58 10.69
N SER A 123 10.09 -2.96 9.68
CA SER A 123 11.10 -2.08 9.05
C SER A 123 10.49 -0.83 8.40
N TYR A 124 9.27 -0.88 7.91
CA TYR A 124 8.56 0.32 7.43
C TYR A 124 8.43 1.36 8.52
N HIS A 125 8.00 0.96 9.71
CA HIS A 125 7.91 1.87 10.86
C HIS A 125 9.28 2.34 11.33
N ARG A 126 10.29 1.45 11.34
CA ARG A 126 11.66 1.82 11.74
C ARG A 126 12.29 2.82 10.79
N VAL A 127 12.19 2.62 9.48
CA VAL A 127 12.68 3.58 8.48
C VAL A 127 11.98 4.92 8.62
N PHE A 128 10.66 4.90 8.79
CA PHE A 128 9.89 6.13 8.95
C PHE A 128 10.24 6.89 10.23
N LEU A 129 10.30 6.20 11.37
CA LEU A 129 10.70 6.78 12.65
C LEU A 129 12.10 7.37 12.57
N GLY A 130 13.08 6.64 12.02
CA GLY A 130 14.44 7.14 11.86
C GLY A 130 14.51 8.36 10.96
N ALA A 131 13.74 8.40 9.89
CA ALA A 131 13.64 9.58 9.03
C ALA A 131 13.01 10.77 9.77
N ALA A 132 11.97 10.56 10.57
CA ALA A 132 11.37 11.59 11.40
C ALA A 132 12.34 12.09 12.49
N LEU A 133 13.05 11.16 13.15
CA LEU A 133 14.03 11.46 14.22
C LEU A 133 15.26 12.24 13.71
N THR A 134 15.69 12.01 12.49
CA THR A 134 16.74 12.83 11.85
C THR A 134 16.26 14.23 11.48
N GLY A 135 14.95 14.48 11.39
CA GLY A 135 14.37 15.74 10.96
C GLY A 135 14.27 15.90 9.43
N ILE A 136 14.56 14.84 8.65
CA ILE A 136 14.40 14.88 7.19
C ILE A 136 12.91 14.95 6.78
N LEU A 137 12.02 14.32 7.58
CA LEU A 137 10.59 14.47 7.44
C LEU A 137 10.13 15.74 8.16
N PRO A 138 9.40 16.63 7.47
CA PRO A 138 8.85 17.82 8.08
C PRO A 138 7.63 17.48 8.96
N LYS A 139 7.31 18.37 9.91
CA LYS A 139 6.09 18.30 10.70
C LYS A 139 4.87 18.46 9.77
N PRO A 140 3.91 17.51 9.74
CA PRO A 140 2.69 17.64 8.95
C PRO A 140 1.70 18.61 9.61
N ASN A 141 0.64 18.97 8.88
CA ASN A 141 -0.51 19.73 9.44
C ASN A 141 -1.14 18.94 10.59
N CYS A 142 -1.45 17.67 10.36
CA CYS A 142 -2.04 16.79 11.36
C CYS A 142 -1.65 15.32 11.15
N MET A 143 -1.95 14.49 12.16
CA MET A 143 -1.79 13.05 12.13
C MET A 143 -3.13 12.36 12.36
N ILE A 144 -3.45 11.33 11.55
CA ILE A 144 -4.68 10.55 11.69
C ILE A 144 -4.31 9.07 11.66
N TYR A 145 -4.72 8.32 12.65
CA TYR A 145 -4.36 6.92 12.76
C TYR A 145 -5.45 6.06 13.39
N THR A 146 -5.33 4.77 13.22
CA THR A 146 -6.31 3.78 13.71
C THR A 146 -5.60 2.52 14.19
N ASN A 147 -6.25 1.77 15.09
CA ASN A 147 -5.83 0.42 15.47
C ASN A 147 -6.04 -0.61 14.35
N LEU A 148 -6.78 -0.24 13.30
CA LEU A 148 -7.07 -1.17 12.20
C LEU A 148 -5.78 -1.68 11.58
N ALA A 149 -5.62 -2.98 11.74
CA ALA A 149 -4.70 -3.94 11.19
C ALA A 149 -3.20 -3.79 11.54
N CYS A 150 -2.73 -2.70 12.12
CA CYS A 150 -1.30 -2.51 12.34
C CYS A 150 -0.95 -2.08 13.77
N ASP A 151 -0.35 -2.98 14.55
CA ASP A 151 0.14 -2.67 15.92
C ASP A 151 1.22 -1.58 15.91
N GLY A 152 2.01 -1.50 14.83
CA GLY A 152 3.04 -0.46 14.68
C GLY A 152 2.48 0.96 14.68
N ASN A 153 1.25 1.15 14.21
CA ASN A 153 0.59 2.45 14.24
C ASN A 153 0.39 2.96 15.67
N MET A 154 0.02 2.04 16.59
CA MET A 154 -0.26 2.38 17.98
C MET A 154 0.97 2.82 18.77
N MET A 155 2.17 2.59 18.24
CA MET A 155 3.43 3.07 18.79
C MET A 155 3.97 4.28 18.03
N THR A 156 4.01 4.21 16.70
CA THR A 156 4.62 5.23 15.83
C THR A 156 3.88 6.56 15.90
N PHE A 157 2.55 6.56 15.80
CA PHE A 157 1.78 7.80 15.74
C PHE A 157 1.74 8.55 17.07
N PRO A 158 1.46 7.93 18.24
CA PRO A 158 1.53 8.64 19.52
C PRO A 158 2.94 9.21 19.80
N TYR A 159 3.99 8.42 19.53
CA TYR A 159 5.37 8.87 19.72
C TYR A 159 5.68 10.10 18.84
N LEU A 160 5.34 10.06 17.55
CA LEU A 160 5.62 11.17 16.64
C LEU A 160 4.71 12.36 16.88
N LYS A 161 3.46 12.14 17.31
CA LYS A 161 2.55 13.21 17.71
C LYS A 161 3.18 14.08 18.81
N ASP A 162 3.70 13.43 19.84
CA ASP A 162 4.38 14.12 20.94
C ASP A 162 5.70 14.77 20.48
N LYS A 163 6.51 14.04 19.69
CA LYS A 163 7.80 14.54 19.16
C LYS A 163 7.63 15.77 18.26
N PHE A 164 6.61 15.80 17.42
CA PHE A 164 6.35 16.93 16.52
C PHE A 164 5.45 17.99 17.14
N GLU A 165 4.90 17.74 18.34
CA GLU A 165 3.85 18.60 18.93
C GLU A 165 2.73 18.86 17.89
N CYS A 166 2.28 17.79 17.23
CA CYS A 166 1.37 17.84 16.10
C CYS A 166 -0.05 17.46 16.52
N PRO A 167 -1.09 18.16 16.05
CA PRO A 167 -2.47 17.73 16.25
C PRO A 167 -2.66 16.30 15.72
N GLY A 168 -3.35 15.45 16.50
CA GLY A 168 -3.56 14.07 16.11
C GLY A 168 -4.95 13.55 16.46
N PHE A 169 -5.53 12.75 15.57
CA PHE A 169 -6.82 12.10 15.74
C PHE A 169 -6.68 10.58 15.64
N TYR A 170 -7.20 9.88 16.65
CA TYR A 170 -7.24 8.42 16.68
C TYR A 170 -8.65 7.93 16.37
N ILE A 171 -8.75 6.94 15.47
CA ILE A 171 -10.01 6.25 15.14
C ILE A 171 -9.94 4.86 15.74
N ASP A 172 -10.80 4.57 16.69
CA ASP A 172 -10.95 3.25 17.29
C ASP A 172 -11.90 2.40 16.46
N VAL A 173 -11.43 1.25 15.98
CA VAL A 173 -12.21 0.34 15.13
C VAL A 173 -12.42 -0.97 15.87
N PRO A 174 -13.66 -1.27 16.30
CA PRO A 174 -14.00 -2.54 16.93
C PRO A 174 -13.79 -3.76 16.01
N TYR A 175 -13.51 -4.93 16.60
CA TYR A 175 -13.42 -6.18 15.86
C TYR A 175 -14.78 -6.77 15.47
N GLU A 176 -15.83 -6.41 16.23
CA GLU A 176 -17.19 -6.88 16.04
C GLU A 176 -17.79 -6.29 14.76
N LYS A 177 -18.24 -7.17 13.86
CA LYS A 177 -18.85 -6.79 12.57
C LYS A 177 -20.37 -6.71 12.72
N ASN A 178 -20.86 -5.62 13.28
CA ASN A 178 -22.27 -5.37 13.52
C ASN A 178 -22.63 -3.90 13.25
N ARG A 179 -23.93 -3.60 13.30
CA ARG A 179 -24.45 -2.24 13.05
C ARG A 179 -23.99 -1.23 14.10
N GLU A 180 -23.85 -1.63 15.34
CA GLU A 180 -23.43 -0.75 16.44
C GLU A 180 -21.99 -0.29 16.26
N SER A 181 -21.11 -1.21 15.87
CA SER A 181 -19.72 -0.90 15.50
C SER A 181 -19.63 0.08 14.33
N VAL A 182 -20.47 -0.10 13.30
CA VAL A 182 -20.53 0.84 12.17
C VAL A 182 -20.95 2.22 12.64
N LEU A 183 -21.99 2.34 13.46
CA LEU A 183 -22.46 3.62 13.97
C LEU A 183 -21.43 4.28 14.89
N TYR A 184 -20.73 3.50 15.71
CA TYR A 184 -19.66 3.97 16.58
C TYR A 184 -18.50 4.59 15.78
N VAL A 185 -18.06 3.92 14.72
CA VAL A 185 -17.00 4.44 13.85
C VAL A 185 -17.51 5.64 13.05
N ALA A 186 -18.74 5.61 12.53
CA ALA A 186 -19.33 6.73 11.81
C ALA A 186 -19.39 8.02 12.64
N ASP A 187 -19.71 7.92 13.95
CA ASP A 187 -19.67 9.06 14.86
C ASP A 187 -18.25 9.63 15.02
N GLN A 188 -17.23 8.76 15.13
CA GLN A 188 -15.84 9.19 15.16
C GLN A 188 -15.41 9.88 13.84
N LEU A 189 -15.89 9.40 12.69
CA LEU A 189 -15.60 10.04 11.39
C LEU A 189 -16.25 11.43 11.28
N ARG A 190 -17.43 11.65 11.85
CA ARG A 190 -18.02 12.99 11.99
C ARG A 190 -17.18 13.91 12.90
N LYS A 191 -16.59 13.36 13.96
CA LYS A 191 -15.64 14.08 14.83
C LYS A 191 -14.33 14.36 14.10
N LEU A 192 -13.83 13.42 13.29
CA LEU A 192 -12.66 13.61 12.46
C LEU A 192 -12.86 14.76 11.46
N LYS A 193 -14.04 14.85 10.82
CA LYS A 193 -14.33 15.99 9.94
C LYS A 193 -14.16 17.33 10.67
N ARG A 194 -14.72 17.46 11.88
CA ARG A 194 -14.57 18.69 12.69
C ARG A 194 -13.10 18.97 13.03
N PHE A 195 -12.38 17.95 13.45
CA PHE A 195 -10.94 18.04 13.72
C PHE A 195 -10.16 18.55 12.47
N LEU A 196 -10.50 18.04 11.28
CA LEU A 196 -9.88 18.49 10.02
C LEU A 196 -10.25 19.94 9.69
N GLU A 197 -11.49 20.37 9.93
CA GLU A 197 -11.92 21.75 9.77
C GLU A 197 -11.12 22.69 10.69
N GLU A 198 -10.92 22.31 11.94
CA GLU A 198 -10.17 23.07 12.95
C GLU A 198 -8.67 23.16 12.59
N THR A 199 -8.05 22.05 12.15
CA THR A 199 -6.61 22.03 11.86
C THR A 199 -6.24 22.69 10.53
N THR A 200 -7.16 22.73 9.57
CA THR A 200 -6.94 23.35 8.26
C THR A 200 -7.49 24.77 8.15
N ASP A 201 -8.27 25.21 9.12
CA ASP A 201 -9.07 26.46 9.05
C ASP A 201 -9.94 26.52 7.77
N ARG A 202 -10.48 25.35 7.35
CA ARG A 202 -11.30 25.20 6.15
C ARG A 202 -12.60 24.50 6.48
N ARG A 203 -13.72 25.00 5.97
CA ARG A 203 -15.00 24.34 6.11
C ARG A 203 -15.13 23.21 5.09
N ILE A 204 -15.51 22.01 5.54
CA ILE A 204 -15.80 20.86 4.71
C ILE A 204 -17.32 20.69 4.63
N SER A 205 -17.92 20.90 3.46
CA SER A 205 -19.36 20.71 3.29
C SER A 205 -19.73 19.23 3.27
N GLU A 206 -20.97 18.92 3.67
CA GLU A 206 -21.50 17.55 3.57
C GLU A 206 -21.53 17.05 2.11
N GLU A 207 -21.74 17.97 1.17
CA GLU A 207 -21.68 17.65 -0.26
C GLU A 207 -20.26 17.25 -0.71
N THR A 208 -19.23 17.91 -0.20
CA THR A 208 -17.83 17.53 -0.47
C THR A 208 -17.53 16.12 0.05
N VAL A 209 -17.99 15.79 1.26
CA VAL A 209 -17.83 14.44 1.83
C VAL A 209 -18.58 13.39 1.00
N ARG A 210 -19.83 13.69 0.63
CA ARG A 210 -20.64 12.81 -0.23
C ARG A 210 -19.98 12.58 -1.60
N SER A 211 -19.49 13.64 -2.23
CA SER A 211 -18.78 13.56 -3.50
C SER A 211 -17.53 12.67 -3.40
N ALA A 212 -16.77 12.79 -2.32
CA ALA A 212 -15.61 11.93 -2.08
C ALA A 212 -16.00 10.44 -1.95
N VAL A 213 -17.05 10.14 -1.20
CA VAL A 213 -17.57 8.76 -1.08
C VAL A 213 -18.08 8.23 -2.42
N ASP A 214 -18.78 9.07 -3.20
CA ASP A 214 -19.27 8.69 -4.54
C ASP A 214 -18.11 8.42 -5.52
N ASN A 215 -17.01 9.14 -5.42
CA ASN A 215 -15.79 8.83 -6.16
C ASN A 215 -15.20 7.47 -5.75
N SER A 216 -15.15 7.15 -4.46
CA SER A 216 -14.75 5.81 -3.99
C SER A 216 -15.65 4.71 -4.52
N ARG A 217 -16.97 4.91 -4.53
CA ARG A 217 -17.94 3.96 -5.13
C ARG A 217 -17.69 3.74 -6.62
N LYS A 218 -17.43 4.82 -7.38
CA LYS A 218 -17.09 4.71 -8.81
C LYS A 218 -15.80 3.93 -9.03
N ALA A 219 -14.76 4.24 -8.24
CA ALA A 219 -13.48 3.55 -8.30
C ALA A 219 -13.63 2.05 -7.97
N ALA A 220 -14.37 1.72 -6.91
CA ALA A 220 -14.66 0.34 -6.53
C ALA A 220 -15.43 -0.43 -7.62
N ALA A 221 -16.43 0.21 -8.23
CA ALA A 221 -17.20 -0.40 -9.33
C ALA A 221 -16.33 -0.68 -10.57
N ASN A 222 -15.40 0.22 -10.92
CA ASN A 222 -14.46 0.01 -12.00
C ASN A 222 -13.47 -1.11 -11.66
N TYR A 223 -12.96 -1.14 -10.43
CA TYR A 223 -12.05 -2.19 -9.97
C TYR A 223 -12.72 -3.57 -9.97
N LYS A 224 -13.95 -3.67 -9.50
CA LYS A 224 -14.73 -4.92 -9.56
C LYS A 224 -14.92 -5.43 -11.01
N LYS A 225 -15.21 -4.53 -11.94
CA LYS A 225 -15.34 -4.88 -13.37
C LYS A 225 -14.02 -5.39 -13.96
N GLN A 226 -12.90 -4.72 -13.69
CA GLN A 226 -11.59 -5.18 -14.18
C GLN A 226 -11.18 -6.51 -13.55
N LEU A 227 -11.45 -6.71 -12.25
CA LEU A 227 -11.13 -7.95 -11.55
C LEU A 227 -11.84 -9.16 -12.16
N ALA A 228 -13.11 -9.01 -12.56
CA ALA A 228 -13.88 -10.05 -13.26
C ALA A 228 -13.32 -10.40 -14.65
N LEU A 229 -12.51 -9.53 -15.26
CA LEU A 229 -11.88 -9.76 -16.55
C LEU A 229 -10.51 -10.44 -16.45
N ARG A 230 -9.92 -10.50 -15.23
CA ARG A 230 -8.57 -11.01 -15.02
C ARG A 230 -8.42 -12.51 -15.30
N CYS A 231 -9.48 -13.28 -15.33
CA CYS A 231 -9.43 -14.67 -15.77
C CYS A 231 -9.09 -14.82 -17.27
N ALA A 232 -9.34 -13.79 -18.09
CA ALA A 232 -9.15 -13.80 -19.54
C ALA A 232 -8.16 -12.72 -20.04
N HIS A 233 -7.63 -11.85 -19.17
CA HIS A 233 -6.81 -10.73 -19.55
C HIS A 233 -5.66 -10.51 -18.55
N ASP A 234 -4.43 -10.48 -19.04
CA ASP A 234 -3.23 -10.31 -18.22
C ASP A 234 -2.43 -9.06 -18.66
N PRO A 235 -2.79 -7.86 -18.16
CA PRO A 235 -2.00 -6.66 -18.45
C PRO A 235 -0.61 -6.77 -17.84
N VAL A 236 0.36 -6.19 -18.54
CA VAL A 236 1.74 -6.09 -18.04
C VAL A 236 1.77 -5.19 -16.81
N THR A 237 2.47 -5.63 -15.76
CA THR A 237 2.65 -4.87 -14.52
C THR A 237 4.06 -5.05 -13.95
N SER A 238 4.33 -4.33 -12.86
CA SER A 238 5.52 -4.52 -12.02
C SER A 238 5.14 -4.46 -10.55
N LEU A 239 5.95 -5.04 -9.67
CA LEU A 239 5.73 -4.98 -8.22
C LEU A 239 5.60 -3.54 -7.71
N THR A 240 6.37 -2.61 -8.28
CA THR A 240 6.27 -1.19 -7.96
C THR A 240 4.91 -0.60 -8.35
N ASN A 241 4.36 -1.00 -9.50
CA ASN A 241 3.05 -0.53 -9.93
C ASN A 241 1.91 -1.08 -9.07
N GLU A 242 2.02 -2.33 -8.64
CA GLU A 242 1.06 -2.90 -7.68
C GLU A 242 1.11 -2.18 -6.32
N LEU A 243 2.30 -1.79 -5.83
CA LEU A 243 2.41 -0.93 -4.65
C LEU A 243 1.79 0.46 -4.86
N TYR A 244 1.90 1.03 -6.06
CA TYR A 244 1.24 2.29 -6.38
C TYR A 244 -0.29 2.14 -6.44
N ALA A 245 -0.80 0.97 -6.83
CA ALA A 245 -2.23 0.66 -6.73
C ALA A 245 -2.72 0.64 -5.28
N LEU A 246 -1.92 0.10 -4.34
CA LEU A 246 -2.18 0.21 -2.89
C LEU A 246 -2.28 1.67 -2.42
N PHE A 247 -1.40 2.52 -2.91
CA PHE A 247 -1.45 3.95 -2.62
C PHE A 247 -2.79 4.56 -3.09
N MET A 248 -3.24 4.20 -4.29
CA MET A 248 -4.48 4.73 -4.87
C MET A 248 -5.73 4.31 -4.10
N CYS A 249 -5.83 3.05 -3.72
CA CYS A 249 -7.05 2.53 -3.08
C CYS A 249 -7.18 2.93 -1.60
N HIS A 250 -6.08 3.25 -0.93
CA HIS A 250 -6.09 3.64 0.48
C HIS A 250 -5.90 5.15 0.66
N LEU A 251 -4.81 5.73 0.19
CA LEU A 251 -4.48 7.13 0.47
C LEU A 251 -5.24 8.12 -0.41
N MET A 252 -5.48 7.74 -1.69
CA MET A 252 -6.17 8.61 -2.65
C MET A 252 -7.66 8.28 -2.78
N ALA A 253 -8.21 7.41 -1.90
CA ALA A 253 -9.64 7.12 -1.86
C ALA A 253 -10.46 8.42 -1.78
N GLY A 254 -11.54 8.49 -2.53
CA GLY A 254 -12.40 9.68 -2.62
C GLY A 254 -11.97 10.71 -3.65
N SER A 255 -10.79 10.59 -4.25
CA SER A 255 -10.32 11.53 -5.26
C SER A 255 -10.80 11.19 -6.68
N GLU A 256 -10.96 12.19 -7.55
CA GLU A 256 -11.13 11.99 -8.98
C GLU A 256 -9.93 11.28 -9.62
N THR A 257 -8.77 11.41 -9.00
CA THR A 257 -7.54 10.73 -9.42
C THR A 257 -7.67 9.22 -9.30
N ALA A 258 -8.29 8.71 -8.21
CA ALA A 258 -8.55 7.28 -8.04
C ALA A 258 -9.60 6.77 -9.05
N VAL A 259 -10.62 7.56 -9.36
CA VAL A 259 -11.59 7.23 -10.42
C VAL A 259 -10.88 7.12 -11.76
N THR A 260 -10.11 8.14 -12.15
CA THR A 260 -9.34 8.15 -13.41
C THR A 260 -8.38 6.95 -13.51
N TYR A 261 -7.69 6.61 -12.42
CA TYR A 261 -6.83 5.45 -12.37
C TYR A 261 -7.59 4.16 -12.67
N THR A 262 -8.71 3.94 -11.99
CA THR A 262 -9.50 2.70 -12.16
C THR A 262 -10.19 2.60 -13.51
N GLU A 263 -10.57 3.73 -14.13
CA GLU A 263 -11.05 3.77 -15.51
C GLU A 263 -9.97 3.36 -16.52
N LYS A 264 -8.75 3.90 -16.34
CA LYS A 264 -7.59 3.51 -17.16
C LYS A 264 -7.25 2.03 -16.96
N LEU A 265 -7.22 1.55 -15.71
CA LEU A 265 -6.96 0.15 -15.39
C LEU A 265 -7.98 -0.78 -16.06
N LEU A 266 -9.27 -0.47 -15.96
CA LEU A 266 -10.32 -1.26 -16.60
C LEU A 266 -10.16 -1.29 -18.12
N ARG A 267 -9.80 -0.17 -18.73
CA ARG A 267 -9.54 -0.11 -20.17
C ARG A 267 -8.32 -0.94 -20.56
N ASP A 268 -7.21 -0.77 -19.82
CA ASP A 268 -5.96 -1.47 -20.10
C ASP A 268 -6.12 -2.99 -19.94
N VAL A 269 -6.86 -3.45 -18.93
CA VAL A 269 -7.20 -4.88 -18.76
C VAL A 269 -8.01 -5.39 -19.96
N ARG A 270 -9.06 -4.68 -20.40
CA ARG A 270 -9.88 -5.09 -21.58
C ARG A 270 -9.06 -5.20 -22.86
N MET A 271 -8.02 -4.39 -23.01
CA MET A 271 -7.18 -4.36 -24.21
C MET A 271 -6.02 -5.36 -24.13
N SER A 272 -5.74 -5.91 -22.97
CA SER A 272 -4.66 -6.87 -22.80
C SER A 272 -5.05 -8.25 -23.33
N PRO A 273 -4.12 -8.98 -23.97
CA PRO A 273 -4.37 -10.36 -24.36
C PRO A 273 -4.47 -11.24 -23.10
N ARG A 274 -5.04 -12.43 -23.25
CA ARG A 274 -4.87 -13.51 -22.29
C ARG A 274 -3.42 -13.96 -22.33
N GLY A 275 -2.77 -14.06 -21.16
CA GLY A 275 -1.44 -14.65 -21.05
C GLY A 275 -1.49 -16.18 -21.07
N ASP A 276 -0.52 -16.81 -21.72
CA ASP A 276 -0.34 -18.26 -21.69
C ASP A 276 0.43 -18.74 -20.45
N GLY A 277 0.91 -17.79 -19.64
CA GLY A 277 1.70 -18.05 -18.43
C GLY A 277 0.90 -18.58 -17.25
N LEU A 278 1.61 -18.73 -16.14
CA LEU A 278 1.04 -19.03 -14.83
C LEU A 278 0.50 -17.75 -14.20
N SER A 279 -0.40 -17.90 -13.25
CA SER A 279 -1.01 -16.79 -12.56
C SER A 279 -1.16 -17.03 -11.07
N VAL A 280 -1.02 -15.98 -10.29
CA VAL A 280 -1.18 -16.04 -8.84
C VAL A 280 -2.05 -14.91 -8.32
N ILE A 281 -2.72 -15.16 -7.20
CA ILE A 281 -3.12 -14.09 -6.31
C ILE A 281 -1.95 -13.74 -5.40
N TRP A 282 -1.78 -12.46 -5.14
CA TRP A 282 -0.80 -11.97 -4.18
C TRP A 282 -1.49 -11.58 -2.88
N MET A 283 -0.92 -11.96 -1.76
CA MET A 283 -1.44 -11.60 -0.45
C MET A 283 -0.44 -10.72 0.30
N HIS A 284 -0.93 -9.60 0.83
CA HIS A 284 -0.17 -8.58 1.54
C HIS A 284 0.67 -7.69 0.61
N ILE A 285 1.64 -6.94 1.17
CA ILE A 285 2.48 -5.98 0.43
C ILE A 285 3.48 -6.67 -0.50
N MET A 286 3.89 -6.03 -1.59
CA MET A 286 4.86 -6.57 -2.55
C MET A 286 6.29 -6.19 -2.17
N PRO A 287 7.25 -7.15 -2.16
CA PRO A 287 8.66 -6.89 -1.88
C PRO A 287 9.40 -6.34 -3.11
N PHE A 288 9.11 -5.12 -3.49
CA PHE A 288 9.58 -4.46 -4.72
C PHE A 288 11.10 -4.22 -4.79
N LEU A 289 11.84 -4.45 -3.69
CA LEU A 289 13.29 -4.32 -3.63
C LEU A 289 14.03 -5.64 -3.89
N GLN A 290 13.34 -6.79 -3.82
CA GLN A 290 13.95 -8.10 -3.96
C GLN A 290 14.12 -8.48 -5.43
N GLU A 291 15.36 -8.57 -5.90
CA GLU A 291 15.66 -8.87 -7.31
C GLU A 291 15.06 -10.20 -7.78
N PRO A 292 15.15 -11.35 -7.03
CA PRO A 292 14.57 -12.60 -7.50
C PRO A 292 13.03 -12.54 -7.70
N VAL A 293 12.33 -11.71 -6.92
CA VAL A 293 10.88 -11.52 -7.09
C VAL A 293 10.60 -10.65 -8.31
N LYS A 294 11.40 -9.61 -8.52
CA LYS A 294 11.31 -8.75 -9.70
C LYS A 294 11.56 -9.52 -11.00
N ASP A 295 12.56 -10.40 -11.03
CA ASP A 295 12.91 -11.21 -12.19
C ASP A 295 11.77 -12.12 -12.66
N ILE A 296 10.92 -12.56 -11.73
CA ILE A 296 9.77 -13.43 -12.03
C ILE A 296 8.53 -12.62 -12.41
N PHE A 297 8.24 -11.51 -11.72
CA PHE A 297 6.96 -10.84 -11.82
C PHE A 297 6.97 -9.55 -12.64
N ASN A 298 8.09 -8.80 -12.69
CA ASN A 298 8.12 -7.53 -13.41
C ASN A 298 8.09 -7.74 -14.91
N TYR A 299 7.13 -7.11 -15.58
CA TYR A 299 6.96 -7.17 -17.05
C TYR A 299 6.83 -8.60 -17.58
N SER A 300 6.47 -9.54 -16.73
CA SER A 300 6.45 -10.97 -17.05
C SER A 300 5.31 -11.31 -18.00
N LYS A 301 5.63 -12.16 -18.99
CA LYS A 301 4.65 -12.84 -19.85
C LYS A 301 4.39 -14.28 -19.40
N LYS A 302 5.14 -14.76 -18.41
CA LYS A 302 5.09 -16.14 -17.91
C LYS A 302 4.45 -16.28 -16.54
N MET A 303 4.50 -15.22 -15.72
CA MET A 303 3.94 -15.21 -14.38
C MET A 303 3.16 -13.91 -14.15
N HIS A 304 1.87 -14.02 -13.88
CA HIS A 304 0.97 -12.89 -13.74
C HIS A 304 0.44 -12.76 -12.31
N ILE A 305 0.42 -11.55 -11.76
CA ILE A 305 -0.32 -11.24 -10.53
C ILE A 305 -1.71 -10.80 -10.99
N ARG A 306 -2.74 -11.65 -10.82
CA ARG A 306 -4.11 -11.36 -11.24
C ARG A 306 -4.93 -10.58 -10.22
N ALA A 307 -4.62 -10.76 -8.94
CA ALA A 307 -5.25 -9.99 -7.87
C ALA A 307 -4.30 -9.85 -6.67
N CYS A 308 -4.54 -8.81 -5.87
CA CYS A 308 -3.93 -8.64 -4.56
C CYS A 308 -5.03 -8.41 -3.53
N ASP A 309 -5.01 -9.18 -2.43
CA ASP A 309 -6.00 -9.07 -1.36
C ASP A 309 -6.05 -7.66 -0.75
N PHE A 310 -4.89 -7.04 -0.57
CA PHE A 310 -4.76 -5.71 0.01
C PHE A 310 -5.31 -4.60 -0.91
N ILE A 311 -5.13 -4.74 -2.23
CA ILE A 311 -5.70 -3.80 -3.20
C ILE A 311 -7.22 -4.01 -3.31
N ALA A 312 -7.67 -5.27 -3.35
CA ALA A 312 -9.08 -5.62 -3.43
C ALA A 312 -9.87 -5.09 -2.23
N ASP A 313 -9.32 -5.21 -1.01
CA ASP A 313 -9.90 -4.65 0.21
C ASP A 313 -9.99 -3.12 0.14
N GLY A 314 -8.96 -2.44 -0.37
CA GLY A 314 -8.96 -0.98 -0.53
C GLY A 314 -10.06 -0.46 -1.48
N PHE A 315 -10.45 -1.26 -2.49
CA PHE A 315 -11.53 -0.98 -3.44
C PHE A 315 -12.82 -1.74 -3.14
N GLN A 316 -13.10 -2.10 -1.89
CA GLN A 316 -14.37 -2.73 -1.55
C GLN A 316 -15.58 -1.79 -1.77
N GLU A 317 -16.75 -2.38 -2.03
CA GLU A 317 -17.98 -1.63 -2.28
C GLU A 317 -18.51 -1.01 -0.99
N MET A 318 -19.09 0.18 -1.10
CA MET A 318 -19.70 0.94 -0.01
C MET A 318 -21.21 1.04 -0.25
N HIS A 319 -22.03 0.51 0.67
CA HIS A 319 -23.47 0.34 0.45
C HIS A 319 -24.33 1.36 1.21
N ALA A 320 -23.94 1.81 2.39
CA ALA A 320 -24.73 2.75 3.18
C ALA A 320 -24.94 4.08 2.46
N GLU A 321 -26.13 4.67 2.59
CA GLU A 321 -26.44 5.97 1.98
C GLU A 321 -25.72 7.13 2.68
N ASP A 322 -25.64 7.09 4.02
CA ASP A 322 -24.88 8.07 4.80
C ASP A 322 -23.37 7.90 4.52
N PRO A 323 -22.66 8.97 4.11
CA PRO A 323 -21.27 8.85 3.72
C PRO A 323 -20.33 8.42 4.86
N TYR A 324 -20.64 8.78 6.10
CA TYR A 324 -19.83 8.38 7.25
C TYR A 324 -20.04 6.90 7.59
N GLU A 325 -21.27 6.42 7.47
CA GLU A 325 -21.56 4.99 7.64
C GLU A 325 -20.92 4.16 6.53
N ALA A 326 -20.93 4.65 5.29
CA ALA A 326 -20.27 3.97 4.16
C ALA A 326 -18.77 3.82 4.37
N MET A 327 -18.09 4.86 4.84
CA MET A 327 -16.67 4.79 5.23
C MET A 327 -16.45 3.88 6.45
N ALA A 328 -17.35 3.95 7.45
CA ALA A 328 -17.28 3.09 8.63
C ALA A 328 -17.49 1.61 8.28
N GLU A 329 -18.41 1.28 7.38
CA GLU A 329 -18.58 -0.09 6.85
C GLU A 329 -17.29 -0.60 6.25
N LYS A 330 -16.62 0.19 5.39
CA LYS A 330 -15.33 -0.16 4.80
C LYS A 330 -14.27 -0.49 5.86
N MET A 331 -14.22 0.27 6.97
CA MET A 331 -13.29 0.00 8.07
C MET A 331 -13.67 -1.25 8.87
N ILE A 332 -14.93 -1.40 9.24
CA ILE A 332 -15.42 -2.52 10.08
C ILE A 332 -15.32 -3.85 9.31
N TYR A 333 -15.69 -3.86 8.03
CA TYR A 333 -15.69 -5.06 7.20
C TYR A 333 -14.37 -5.30 6.45
N CYS A 334 -13.34 -4.47 6.68
CA CYS A 334 -11.98 -4.71 6.19
C CYS A 334 -11.54 -6.15 6.50
N ILE A 335 -10.95 -6.84 5.54
CA ILE A 335 -10.50 -8.23 5.71
C ILE A 335 -9.39 -8.38 6.74
N TYR A 336 -8.68 -7.31 7.05
CA TYR A 336 -7.65 -7.25 8.08
C TYR A 336 -8.21 -6.92 9.47
N ASN A 337 -9.51 -6.63 9.60
CA ASN A 337 -10.16 -6.37 10.88
C ASN A 337 -10.69 -7.68 11.50
N GLY A 338 -10.09 -8.15 12.58
CA GLY A 338 -10.54 -9.30 13.34
C GLY A 338 -9.92 -10.63 12.87
N SER A 339 -10.77 -11.63 12.61
CA SER A 339 -10.34 -13.02 12.37
C SER A 339 -9.64 -13.22 11.01
N VAL A 340 -8.62 -14.08 10.98
CA VAL A 340 -7.95 -14.53 9.75
C VAL A 340 -8.90 -15.19 8.72
N LYS A 341 -10.05 -15.66 9.18
CA LYS A 341 -11.07 -16.32 8.35
C LYS A 341 -11.46 -15.46 7.13
N GLN A 342 -11.66 -14.15 7.32
CA GLN A 342 -12.05 -13.26 6.24
C GLN A 342 -10.95 -13.11 5.17
N ARG A 343 -9.68 -13.14 5.58
CA ARG A 343 -8.56 -13.13 4.64
C ARG A 343 -8.49 -14.41 3.82
N ILE A 344 -8.80 -15.55 4.45
CA ILE A 344 -8.88 -16.85 3.75
C ILE A 344 -10.03 -16.82 2.74
N GLU A 345 -11.23 -16.43 3.17
CA GLU A 345 -12.42 -16.35 2.32
C GLU A 345 -12.21 -15.41 1.11
N GLU A 346 -11.58 -14.27 1.36
CA GLU A 346 -11.24 -13.32 0.28
C GLU A 346 -10.19 -13.88 -0.69
N ALA A 347 -9.15 -14.54 -0.19
CA ALA A 347 -8.14 -15.18 -1.03
C ALA A 347 -8.76 -16.28 -1.92
N GLU A 348 -9.63 -17.12 -1.37
CA GLU A 348 -10.38 -18.15 -2.11
C GLU A 348 -11.30 -17.49 -3.16
N ARG A 349 -11.99 -16.41 -2.81
CA ARG A 349 -12.84 -15.64 -3.73
C ARG A 349 -12.02 -15.06 -4.88
N LEU A 350 -10.90 -14.42 -4.58
CA LEU A 350 -10.02 -13.81 -5.58
C LEU A 350 -9.45 -14.87 -6.52
N ALA A 351 -8.93 -15.98 -5.97
CA ALA A 351 -8.37 -17.08 -6.78
C ALA A 351 -9.43 -17.65 -7.74
N ARG A 352 -10.64 -17.85 -7.26
CA ARG A 352 -11.76 -18.38 -8.07
C ARG A 352 -12.19 -17.44 -9.19
N ILE A 353 -12.38 -16.14 -8.92
CA ILE A 353 -12.86 -15.17 -9.94
C ILE A 353 -11.80 -14.82 -10.98
N THR A 354 -10.52 -14.96 -10.61
CA THR A 354 -9.38 -14.70 -11.51
C THR A 354 -8.83 -15.96 -12.15
N GLU A 355 -9.34 -17.14 -11.78
CA GLU A 355 -8.84 -18.45 -12.24
C GLU A 355 -7.31 -18.55 -12.06
N SER A 356 -6.81 -18.17 -10.88
CA SER A 356 -5.39 -18.17 -10.60
C SER A 356 -4.87 -19.59 -10.29
N ASP A 357 -3.66 -19.90 -10.76
CA ASP A 357 -3.02 -21.21 -10.60
C ASP A 357 -2.46 -21.44 -9.19
N GLY A 358 -2.18 -20.38 -8.44
CA GLY A 358 -1.65 -20.43 -7.09
C GLY A 358 -1.80 -19.13 -6.31
N ALA A 359 -1.26 -19.13 -5.08
CA ALA A 359 -1.21 -17.95 -4.21
C ALA A 359 0.20 -17.73 -3.67
N VAL A 360 0.61 -16.46 -3.60
CA VAL A 360 1.83 -16.04 -2.90
C VAL A 360 1.45 -15.15 -1.73
N LEU A 361 1.79 -15.58 -0.51
CA LEU A 361 1.62 -14.78 0.70
C LEU A 361 2.99 -14.25 1.13
N PHE A 362 3.15 -12.92 1.09
CA PHE A 362 4.37 -12.29 1.56
C PHE A 362 4.31 -12.09 3.08
N ALA A 363 5.10 -12.88 3.81
CA ALA A 363 5.23 -12.81 5.27
C ALA A 363 6.31 -11.78 5.62
N HIS A 364 5.92 -10.50 5.65
CA HIS A 364 6.83 -9.40 5.96
C HIS A 364 7.30 -9.44 7.41
N TRP A 365 8.62 -9.40 7.61
CA TRP A 365 9.24 -9.41 8.94
C TRP A 365 8.80 -8.21 9.79
N GLY A 366 8.46 -8.50 11.04
CA GLY A 366 7.92 -7.50 11.97
C GLY A 366 6.40 -7.24 11.80
N CYS A 367 5.74 -7.79 10.77
CA CYS A 367 4.29 -7.72 10.62
C CYS A 367 3.61 -8.89 11.33
N LYS A 368 3.18 -8.70 12.57
CA LYS A 368 2.53 -9.75 13.37
C LYS A 368 1.24 -10.26 12.74
N GLY A 369 0.44 -9.38 12.16
CA GLY A 369 -0.82 -9.73 11.52
C GLY A 369 -0.65 -10.64 10.30
N THR A 370 0.50 -10.57 9.59
CA THR A 370 0.77 -11.44 8.45
C THR A 370 1.49 -12.72 8.86
N ILE A 371 2.58 -12.61 9.63
CA ILE A 371 3.35 -13.78 10.06
C ILE A 371 2.50 -14.73 10.90
N GLY A 372 1.73 -14.22 11.86
CA GLY A 372 0.88 -15.03 12.73
C GLY A 372 -0.23 -15.79 12.01
N ALA A 373 -0.69 -15.27 10.86
CA ALA A 373 -1.75 -15.85 10.07
C ALA A 373 -1.27 -16.77 8.93
N SER A 374 -0.01 -16.69 8.54
CA SER A 374 0.50 -17.25 7.28
C SER A 374 0.30 -18.77 7.14
N SER A 375 0.60 -19.56 8.17
CA SER A 375 0.39 -21.01 8.15
C SER A 375 -1.07 -21.42 8.04
N LEU A 376 -1.97 -20.71 8.74
CA LEU A 376 -3.41 -20.97 8.68
C LEU A 376 -3.97 -20.68 7.29
N ILE A 377 -3.57 -19.57 6.69
CA ILE A 377 -3.97 -19.18 5.33
C ILE A 377 -3.47 -20.26 4.34
N LYS A 378 -2.17 -20.57 4.36
CA LYS A 378 -1.60 -21.59 3.47
C LYS A 378 -2.35 -22.92 3.57
N GLN A 379 -2.51 -23.47 4.77
CA GLN A 379 -3.20 -24.76 4.98
C GLN A 379 -4.65 -24.74 4.48
N SER A 380 -5.35 -23.62 4.63
CA SER A 380 -6.73 -23.50 4.17
C SER A 380 -6.81 -23.46 2.65
N LEU A 381 -5.98 -22.64 1.99
CA LEU A 381 -5.96 -22.54 0.53
C LEU A 381 -5.51 -23.86 -0.13
N GLU A 382 -4.51 -24.55 0.43
CA GLU A 382 -4.06 -25.85 -0.09
C GLU A 382 -5.14 -26.93 0.04
N LYS A 383 -5.99 -26.89 1.07
CA LYS A 383 -7.15 -27.80 1.19
C LYS A 383 -8.19 -27.60 0.09
N THR A 384 -8.28 -26.40 -0.49
CA THR A 384 -9.15 -26.13 -1.64
C THR A 384 -8.50 -26.45 -2.98
N GLY A 385 -7.28 -26.99 -2.96
CA GLY A 385 -6.51 -27.33 -4.15
C GLY A 385 -5.74 -26.15 -4.76
N LEU A 386 -5.59 -25.02 -4.04
CA LEU A 386 -4.81 -23.87 -4.48
C LEU A 386 -3.39 -23.94 -3.91
N PRO A 387 -2.35 -24.27 -4.71
CA PRO A 387 -0.97 -24.26 -4.26
C PRO A 387 -0.60 -22.89 -3.69
N THR A 388 -0.05 -22.86 -2.48
CA THR A 388 0.22 -21.61 -1.77
C THR A 388 1.65 -21.55 -1.26
N MET A 389 2.37 -20.49 -1.66
CA MET A 389 3.71 -20.20 -1.19
C MET A 389 3.68 -19.13 -0.10
N ILE A 390 4.34 -19.38 1.03
CA ILE A 390 4.70 -18.32 1.98
C ILE A 390 6.11 -17.83 1.60
N LEU A 391 6.21 -16.57 1.22
CA LEU A 391 7.47 -15.90 0.92
C LEU A 391 7.86 -15.03 2.10
N ASP A 392 8.85 -15.48 2.89
CA ASP A 392 9.38 -14.69 4.01
C ASP A 392 10.36 -13.64 3.51
N GLY A 393 10.31 -12.45 4.09
CA GLY A 393 11.26 -11.41 3.76
C GLY A 393 10.92 -10.08 4.39
N ASP A 394 11.73 -9.09 4.05
CA ASP A 394 11.55 -7.71 4.50
C ASP A 394 11.30 -6.82 3.28
N GLY A 395 10.15 -6.16 3.23
CA GLY A 395 9.76 -5.32 2.10
C GLY A 395 10.44 -3.95 2.08
N CYS A 396 11.11 -3.54 3.17
CA CYS A 396 11.72 -2.22 3.28
C CYS A 396 13.22 -2.27 3.64
N ASN A 397 13.68 -3.38 4.26
CA ASN A 397 15.09 -3.60 4.57
C ASN A 397 15.64 -4.79 3.78
N PRO A 398 16.22 -4.58 2.59
CA PRO A 398 16.74 -5.67 1.76
C PRO A 398 17.88 -6.45 2.44
N ALA A 399 18.59 -5.88 3.41
CA ALA A 399 19.65 -6.58 4.14
C ALA A 399 19.12 -7.76 5.00
N ASN A 400 17.83 -7.78 5.33
CA ASN A 400 17.21 -8.86 6.10
C ASN A 400 16.79 -10.06 5.24
N THR A 401 17.01 -10.04 3.94
CA THR A 401 16.53 -11.09 3.02
C THR A 401 17.68 -11.63 2.20
N SER A 402 17.77 -12.95 2.07
CA SER A 402 18.75 -13.63 1.21
C SER A 402 18.16 -13.89 -0.16
N ASP A 403 18.65 -13.19 -1.19
CA ASP A 403 18.19 -13.37 -2.58
C ASP A 403 18.32 -14.81 -3.07
N GLY A 404 19.37 -15.54 -2.67
CA GLY A 404 19.56 -16.96 -3.02
C GLY A 404 18.46 -17.86 -2.47
N GLN A 405 18.06 -17.66 -1.22
CA GLN A 405 16.96 -18.42 -0.62
C GLN A 405 15.61 -18.08 -1.28
N VAL A 406 15.36 -16.82 -1.55
CA VAL A 406 14.15 -16.37 -2.23
C VAL A 406 14.08 -16.96 -3.65
N SER A 407 15.18 -16.90 -4.41
CA SER A 407 15.26 -17.45 -5.76
C SER A 407 14.93 -18.94 -5.78
N THR A 408 15.59 -19.75 -4.92
CA THR A 408 15.37 -21.19 -4.87
C THR A 408 13.91 -21.55 -4.55
N ARG A 409 13.30 -20.85 -3.58
CA ARG A 409 11.90 -21.09 -3.19
C ARG A 409 10.91 -20.69 -4.28
N LEU A 410 11.14 -19.58 -4.93
CA LEU A 410 10.32 -19.11 -6.04
C LEU A 410 10.40 -20.06 -7.24
N GLN A 411 11.59 -20.51 -7.61
CA GLN A 411 11.78 -21.48 -8.70
C GLN A 411 11.04 -22.79 -8.43
N ALA A 412 11.19 -23.35 -7.23
CA ALA A 412 10.47 -24.58 -6.84
C ALA A 412 8.94 -24.37 -6.88
N PHE A 413 8.44 -23.19 -6.51
CA PHE A 413 7.01 -22.89 -6.59
C PHE A 413 6.54 -22.79 -8.03
N VAL A 414 7.28 -22.13 -8.91
CA VAL A 414 6.97 -22.05 -10.35
C VAL A 414 6.91 -23.45 -10.98
N GLU A 415 7.93 -24.28 -10.74
CA GLU A 415 7.97 -25.67 -11.24
C GLU A 415 6.75 -26.50 -10.76
N MET A 416 6.34 -26.30 -9.50
CA MET A 416 5.15 -26.97 -8.95
C MET A 416 3.87 -26.52 -9.68
N LEU A 417 3.74 -25.23 -9.98
CA LEU A 417 2.58 -24.70 -10.72
C LEU A 417 2.57 -25.17 -12.17
N GLU A 418 3.73 -25.22 -12.86
CA GLU A 418 3.87 -25.73 -14.23
C GLU A 418 3.38 -27.15 -14.32
N LYS A 419 3.89 -28.03 -13.43
CA LYS A 419 3.47 -29.43 -13.35
C LYS A 419 1.97 -29.58 -13.10
N GLY A 420 1.42 -28.82 -12.15
CA GLY A 420 -0.02 -28.86 -11.86
C GLY A 420 -0.89 -28.38 -13.03
N LYS A 421 -0.38 -27.47 -13.89
CA LYS A 421 -1.08 -27.02 -15.09
C LYS A 421 -1.05 -28.08 -16.20
N GLU A 422 0.08 -28.76 -16.39
CA GLU A 422 0.21 -29.87 -17.32
C GLU A 422 -0.73 -31.03 -16.98
N GLU A 423 -0.80 -31.41 -15.69
CA GLU A 423 -1.69 -32.49 -15.20
C GLU A 423 -3.19 -32.16 -15.41
N LYS A 424 -3.57 -30.89 -15.39
CA LYS A 424 -4.97 -30.45 -15.66
C LYS A 424 -5.33 -30.49 -17.16
N HIS A 425 -4.33 -30.45 -18.04
CA HIS A 425 -4.51 -30.44 -19.50
C HIS A 425 -4.28 -31.80 -20.16
N ALA A 426 -3.75 -32.79 -19.39
CA ALA A 426 -3.58 -34.19 -19.79
C ALA A 426 -4.84 -35.03 -19.48
#